data_ce4acce0c9cdc430ab86d57d310f6924
#
_entry.id   ce4acce0c9cdc430ab86d57d310f6924
#
_cell.length_a   1.000
_cell.length_b   1.000
_cell.length_c   1.000
_cell.angle_alpha   90.00
_cell.angle_beta   90.00
_cell.angle_gamma   90.00
#
_symmetry.space_group_name_H-M   'P 1'
#
loop_
_entity.id
_entity.type
_entity.pdbx_description
1 polymer ?
#
loop_
_entity_poly.entity_id
_entity_poly.type
_entity_poly.pdbx_seq_one_letter_code
_entity_poly.pdbx_strand_id
1 'polypeptide(L)'
;MSQQAFYFDGTRCTGCKTCQMACKDYKNIDLGISFRHVYEVTIGDTVKDADGILTTTCVSYPLSMSCNHCDSPICFEKCPQSAIIKDADTGLMSIDEEKCIGCGTCAIVCPYNAPKVDEEKKKAVRCNGCAERVAAGEKPVCVEACPARALDFATAEEMAKMGERGNIAPLPDPSETTPNIFIKASADAQPVGAAEIANPLEVA
;
A
#
# COMPACT_ATOMS: atom_id res chain seq x y z
N MET A 1 15.06 -1.69 -18.42
CA MET A 1 14.35 -1.40 -17.14
C MET A 1 12.86 -1.51 -17.37
N SER A 2 12.18 -2.39 -16.65
CA SER A 2 10.71 -2.43 -16.67
C SER A 2 10.24 -2.25 -15.22
N GLN A 3 9.94 -1.00 -14.82
CA GLN A 3 9.41 -0.71 -13.50
C GLN A 3 8.21 -1.60 -13.21
N GLN A 4 8.28 -2.38 -12.14
CA GLN A 4 7.19 -3.21 -11.66
C GLN A 4 6.21 -2.38 -10.84
N ALA A 5 4.92 -2.70 -10.94
CA ALA A 5 3.85 -1.95 -10.30
C ALA A 5 2.74 -2.88 -9.78
N PHE A 6 2.05 -2.43 -8.75
CA PHE A 6 0.82 -3.05 -8.30
C PHE A 6 -0.39 -2.45 -9.02
N TYR A 7 -1.41 -3.26 -9.20
CA TYR A 7 -2.73 -2.85 -9.58
C TYR A 7 -3.75 -3.21 -8.48
N PHE A 8 -4.73 -2.35 -8.30
CA PHE A 8 -5.83 -2.57 -7.36
C PHE A 8 -7.17 -2.24 -8.02
N ASP A 9 -8.09 -3.20 -8.02
CA ASP A 9 -9.47 -3.03 -8.47
C ASP A 9 -10.40 -2.84 -7.27
N GLY A 10 -10.76 -1.60 -6.96
CA GLY A 10 -11.67 -1.24 -5.89
C GLY A 10 -13.10 -1.73 -6.11
N THR A 11 -13.48 -2.02 -7.36
CA THR A 11 -14.81 -2.57 -7.69
C THR A 11 -14.98 -4.04 -7.30
N ARG A 12 -13.85 -4.75 -7.06
CA ARG A 12 -13.80 -6.18 -6.72
C ARG A 12 -13.40 -6.44 -5.28
N CYS A 13 -12.68 -5.52 -4.66
CA CYS A 13 -12.19 -5.69 -3.31
C CYS A 13 -13.33 -5.71 -2.30
N THR A 14 -13.33 -6.69 -1.40
CA THR A 14 -14.33 -6.85 -0.33
C THR A 14 -13.78 -6.52 1.05
N GLY A 15 -12.53 -6.01 1.15
CA GLY A 15 -11.90 -5.72 2.44
C GLY A 15 -11.53 -6.95 3.28
N CYS A 16 -11.53 -8.14 2.71
CA CYS A 16 -11.38 -9.41 3.46
C CYS A 16 -10.03 -9.63 4.15
N LYS A 17 -9.04 -8.75 3.93
CA LYS A 17 -7.69 -8.77 4.55
C LYS A 17 -6.84 -10.02 4.23
N THR A 18 -7.29 -10.94 3.37
CA THR A 18 -6.53 -12.15 3.00
C THR A 18 -5.14 -11.80 2.45
N CYS A 19 -5.02 -10.75 1.63
CA CYS A 19 -3.73 -10.31 1.09
C CYS A 19 -2.78 -9.79 2.18
N GLN A 20 -3.30 -9.16 3.24
CA GLN A 20 -2.53 -8.71 4.39
C GLN A 20 -2.02 -9.91 5.19
N MET A 21 -2.90 -10.88 5.48
CA MET A 21 -2.54 -12.08 6.23
C MET A 21 -1.55 -12.96 5.47
N ALA A 22 -1.77 -13.19 4.18
CA ALA A 22 -0.87 -13.98 3.34
C ALA A 22 0.54 -13.34 3.27
N CYS A 23 0.61 -11.99 3.21
CA CYS A 23 1.90 -11.29 3.24
C CYS A 23 2.60 -11.46 4.58
N LYS A 24 1.85 -11.36 5.68
CA LYS A 24 2.37 -11.50 7.04
C LYS A 24 2.91 -12.90 7.30
N ASP A 25 2.16 -13.92 6.90
CA ASP A 25 2.54 -15.33 7.02
C ASP A 25 3.77 -15.66 6.16
N TYR A 26 3.71 -15.38 4.86
CA TYR A 26 4.79 -15.68 3.92
C TYR A 26 6.12 -15.02 4.29
N LYS A 27 6.09 -13.79 4.78
CA LYS A 27 7.28 -13.03 5.18
C LYS A 27 7.68 -13.23 6.64
N ASN A 28 6.96 -14.07 7.38
CA ASN A 28 7.15 -14.30 8.81
C ASN A 28 7.31 -12.99 9.60
N ILE A 29 6.33 -12.09 9.41
CA ILE A 29 6.38 -10.73 9.98
C ILE A 29 5.83 -10.75 11.40
N ASP A 30 6.59 -10.18 12.34
CA ASP A 30 6.26 -10.11 13.76
C ASP A 30 4.98 -9.30 14.04
N LEU A 31 4.44 -9.43 15.24
CA LEU A 31 3.28 -8.67 15.70
C LEU A 31 3.58 -7.16 15.64
N GLY A 32 2.55 -6.37 15.35
CA GLY A 32 2.67 -4.91 15.26
C GLY A 32 3.23 -4.39 13.92
N ILE A 33 3.75 -5.26 13.04
CA ILE A 33 4.27 -4.87 11.72
C ILE A 33 3.41 -5.50 10.63
N SER A 34 3.11 -4.75 9.59
CA SER A 34 2.48 -5.24 8.37
C SER A 34 3.05 -4.53 7.15
N PHE A 35 3.39 -5.29 6.10
CA PHE A 35 3.89 -4.71 4.84
C PHE A 35 2.76 -4.38 3.87
N ARG A 36 1.61 -5.02 4.04
CA ARG A 36 0.39 -4.71 3.32
C ARG A 36 -0.71 -4.43 4.31
N HIS A 37 -1.46 -3.36 4.07
CA HIS A 37 -2.59 -2.92 4.87
C HIS A 37 -3.84 -2.90 4.01
N VAL A 38 -4.99 -3.17 4.61
CA VAL A 38 -6.29 -2.92 4.01
C VAL A 38 -6.94 -1.79 4.80
N TYR A 39 -6.89 -0.60 4.22
CA TYR A 39 -7.58 0.58 4.75
C TYR A 39 -9.07 0.42 4.54
N GLU A 40 -9.83 0.83 5.53
CA GLU A 40 -11.28 1.00 5.44
C GLU A 40 -11.55 2.51 5.45
N VAL A 41 -12.18 2.99 4.41
CA VAL A 41 -12.55 4.41 4.28
C VAL A 41 -14.05 4.50 4.40
N THR A 42 -14.52 5.27 5.37
CA THR A 42 -15.96 5.49 5.59
C THR A 42 -16.22 6.99 5.68
N ILE A 43 -17.21 7.46 4.97
CA ILE A 43 -17.63 8.86 4.94
C ILE A 43 -19.14 8.94 5.01
N GLY A 44 -19.64 10.13 5.38
CA GLY A 44 -21.05 10.39 5.56
C GLY A 44 -21.52 10.11 6.98
N ASP A 45 -22.78 10.45 7.23
CA ASP A 45 -23.42 10.41 8.52
C ASP A 45 -24.77 9.69 8.47
N THR A 46 -25.23 9.26 9.64
CA THR A 46 -26.61 8.85 9.84
C THR A 46 -27.32 9.91 10.67
N VAL A 47 -28.26 10.59 10.05
CA VAL A 47 -29.02 11.68 10.66
C VAL A 47 -30.41 11.19 11.03
N LYS A 48 -30.86 11.53 12.25
CA LYS A 48 -32.24 11.30 12.71
C LYS A 48 -33.05 12.58 12.52
N ASP A 49 -34.15 12.51 11.78
CA ASP A 49 -35.07 13.64 11.61
C ASP A 49 -35.97 13.84 12.84
N ALA A 50 -36.84 14.87 12.79
CA ALA A 50 -37.77 15.21 13.85
C ALA A 50 -38.81 14.12 14.14
N ASP A 51 -39.13 13.29 13.17
CA ASP A 51 -40.08 12.16 13.24
C ASP A 51 -39.40 10.87 13.71
N GLY A 52 -38.11 10.91 13.95
CA GLY A 52 -37.31 9.77 14.40
C GLY A 52 -36.82 8.85 13.30
N ILE A 53 -36.99 9.20 12.02
CA ILE A 53 -36.55 8.42 10.87
C ILE A 53 -35.04 8.62 10.70
N LEU A 54 -34.31 7.51 10.56
CA LEU A 54 -32.88 7.51 10.28
C LEU A 54 -32.61 7.50 8.77
N THR A 55 -31.88 8.52 8.32
CA THR A 55 -31.38 8.59 6.95
C THR A 55 -29.85 8.51 6.96
N THR A 56 -29.27 7.56 6.24
CA THR A 56 -27.83 7.42 6.13
C THR A 56 -27.32 7.84 4.75
N THR A 57 -26.23 8.59 4.75
CA THR A 57 -25.45 8.93 3.56
C THR A 57 -24.08 8.22 3.58
N CYS A 58 -23.88 7.30 4.53
CA CYS A 58 -22.63 6.60 4.68
C CYS A 58 -22.29 5.76 3.45
N VAL A 59 -21.07 5.94 2.97
CA VAL A 59 -20.42 5.08 1.97
C VAL A 59 -19.11 4.56 2.54
N SER A 60 -18.74 3.34 2.17
CA SER A 60 -17.50 2.72 2.63
C SER A 60 -16.84 1.94 1.51
N TYR A 61 -15.52 2.04 1.42
CA TYR A 61 -14.74 1.24 0.48
C TYR A 61 -13.41 0.81 1.08
N PRO A 62 -12.93 -0.40 0.74
CA PRO A 62 -11.61 -0.87 1.14
C PRO A 62 -10.54 -0.41 0.14
N LEU A 63 -9.31 -0.22 0.63
CA LEU A 63 -8.14 0.04 -0.20
C LEU A 63 -6.95 -0.80 0.29
N SER A 64 -6.48 -1.73 -0.54
CA SER A 64 -5.33 -2.56 -0.19
C SER A 64 -4.02 -1.94 -0.65
N MET A 65 -3.19 -1.54 0.30
CA MET A 65 -1.93 -0.82 0.08
C MET A 65 -0.72 -1.56 0.62
N SER A 66 0.43 -1.34 -0.02
CA SER A 66 1.76 -1.75 0.45
C SER A 66 2.78 -0.69 0.04
N CYS A 67 4.07 -1.01 0.04
CA CYS A 67 5.04 -0.13 -0.61
C CYS A 67 4.71 0.01 -2.11
N ASN A 68 4.74 1.24 -2.60
CA ASN A 68 4.42 1.58 -3.98
C ASN A 68 5.64 1.61 -4.92
N HIS A 69 6.84 1.32 -4.41
CA HIS A 69 8.07 1.31 -5.20
C HIS A 69 8.21 2.54 -6.11
N CYS A 70 7.98 3.72 -5.54
CA CYS A 70 7.85 5.02 -6.21
C CYS A 70 8.99 5.32 -7.21
N ASP A 71 8.69 6.11 -8.25
CA ASP A 71 9.74 6.58 -9.16
C ASP A 71 10.59 7.67 -8.52
N SER A 72 9.99 8.55 -7.70
CA SER A 72 10.65 9.58 -6.90
C SER A 72 10.56 9.23 -5.40
N PRO A 73 11.32 8.23 -4.91
CA PRO A 73 11.13 7.68 -3.57
C PRO A 73 11.80 8.54 -2.50
N ILE A 74 11.07 9.43 -1.86
CA ILE A 74 11.57 10.31 -0.78
C ILE A 74 12.28 9.54 0.34
N CYS A 75 11.85 8.31 0.64
CA CYS A 75 12.49 7.46 1.63
C CYS A 75 13.93 7.05 1.23
N PHE A 76 14.19 6.87 -0.07
CA PHE A 76 15.52 6.60 -0.61
C PHE A 76 16.41 7.84 -0.50
N GLU A 77 15.89 8.99 -0.92
CA GLU A 77 16.64 10.25 -0.93
C GLU A 77 17.02 10.71 0.49
N LYS A 78 16.15 10.47 1.47
CA LYS A 78 16.32 10.91 2.85
C LYS A 78 17.06 9.90 3.74
N CYS A 79 17.46 8.74 3.21
CA CYS A 79 18.18 7.76 4.01
C CYS A 79 19.62 8.21 4.31
N PRO A 80 19.99 8.48 5.59
CA PRO A 80 21.31 8.99 5.93
C PRO A 80 22.45 7.98 5.69
N GLN A 81 22.11 6.69 5.61
CA GLN A 81 23.07 5.61 5.40
C GLN A 81 23.02 5.02 3.98
N SER A 82 22.19 5.59 3.08
CA SER A 82 21.97 5.01 1.75
C SER A 82 21.64 3.50 1.80
N ALA A 83 20.93 3.08 2.86
CA ALA A 83 20.56 1.68 3.08
C ALA A 83 19.36 1.24 2.26
N ILE A 84 18.62 2.15 1.63
CA ILE A 84 17.50 1.80 0.76
C ILE A 84 18.04 1.61 -0.65
N ILE A 85 17.67 0.49 -1.27
CA ILE A 85 18.10 0.13 -2.61
C ILE A 85 16.88 0.15 -3.53
N LYS A 86 17.02 0.74 -4.71
CA LYS A 86 16.09 0.59 -5.82
C LYS A 86 16.74 -0.29 -6.87
N ASP A 87 16.17 -1.45 -7.12
CA ASP A 87 16.67 -2.39 -8.12
C ASP A 87 16.60 -1.77 -9.52
N ALA A 88 17.68 -1.85 -10.28
CA ALA A 88 17.80 -1.18 -11.58
C ALA A 88 16.95 -1.82 -12.68
N ASP A 89 16.64 -3.10 -12.58
CA ASP A 89 15.93 -3.84 -13.63
C ASP A 89 14.42 -3.85 -13.39
N THR A 90 14.00 -3.96 -12.13
CA THR A 90 12.60 -4.10 -11.73
C THR A 90 12.01 -2.86 -11.09
N GLY A 91 12.85 -1.92 -10.61
CA GLY A 91 12.42 -0.76 -9.84
C GLY A 91 11.92 -1.09 -8.43
N LEU A 92 12.02 -2.34 -8.00
CA LEU A 92 11.60 -2.74 -6.66
C LEU A 92 12.54 -2.19 -5.59
N MET A 93 11.96 -1.81 -4.46
CA MET A 93 12.68 -1.21 -3.34
C MET A 93 12.95 -2.25 -2.27
N SER A 94 14.17 -2.26 -1.75
CA SER A 94 14.58 -3.11 -0.62
C SER A 94 15.39 -2.29 0.41
N ILE A 95 15.78 -2.94 1.50
CA ILE A 95 16.65 -2.36 2.53
C ILE A 95 17.87 -3.27 2.67
N ASP A 96 19.04 -2.67 2.63
CA ASP A 96 20.32 -3.27 3.02
C ASP A 96 20.39 -3.25 4.54
N GLU A 97 20.20 -4.42 5.16
CA GLU A 97 20.18 -4.54 6.62
C GLU A 97 21.57 -4.26 7.24
N GLU A 98 22.65 -4.47 6.51
CA GLU A 98 24.01 -4.20 7.02
C GLU A 98 24.24 -2.69 7.17
N LYS A 99 23.77 -1.89 6.22
CA LYS A 99 23.86 -0.43 6.26
C LYS A 99 22.81 0.24 7.13
N CYS A 100 21.66 -0.40 7.31
CA CYS A 100 20.55 0.20 8.05
C CYS A 100 20.89 0.33 9.54
N ILE A 101 20.72 1.52 10.10
CA ILE A 101 20.92 1.81 11.53
C ILE A 101 19.61 1.92 12.32
N GLY A 102 18.46 1.64 11.71
CA GLY A 102 17.16 1.67 12.38
C GLY A 102 16.67 3.06 12.78
N CYS A 103 17.17 4.14 12.18
CA CYS A 103 16.85 5.51 12.58
C CYS A 103 15.39 5.95 12.34
N GLY A 104 14.59 5.17 11.62
CA GLY A 104 13.18 5.45 11.36
C GLY A 104 12.88 6.56 10.35
N THR A 105 13.89 7.28 9.82
CA THR A 105 13.68 8.38 8.88
C THR A 105 12.79 7.98 7.70
N CYS A 106 13.02 6.79 7.12
CA CYS A 106 12.24 6.30 5.98
C CYS A 106 10.76 6.05 6.32
N ALA A 107 10.45 5.67 7.57
CA ALA A 107 9.07 5.50 8.05
C ALA A 107 8.38 6.85 8.22
N ILE A 108 9.10 7.85 8.76
CA ILE A 108 8.56 9.20 9.01
C ILE A 108 8.25 9.94 7.71
N VAL A 109 9.15 9.85 6.71
CA VAL A 109 8.99 10.63 5.47
C VAL A 109 8.10 9.95 4.44
N CYS A 110 7.73 8.69 4.62
CA CYS A 110 6.91 7.97 3.64
C CYS A 110 5.43 8.36 3.76
N PRO A 111 4.83 9.00 2.76
CA PRO A 111 3.43 9.43 2.85
C PRO A 111 2.44 8.25 2.81
N TYR A 112 2.92 7.05 2.48
CA TYR A 112 2.12 5.81 2.46
C TYR A 112 2.34 4.92 3.70
N ASN A 113 3.12 5.37 4.68
CA ASN A 113 3.45 4.61 5.89
C ASN A 113 3.97 3.18 5.61
N ALA A 114 4.70 3.00 4.50
CA ALA A 114 5.10 1.66 4.03
C ALA A 114 6.34 1.08 4.74
N PRO A 115 7.45 1.81 5.00
CA PRO A 115 8.51 1.32 5.86
C PRO A 115 8.08 1.35 7.33
N LYS A 116 8.49 0.34 8.08
CA LYS A 116 8.33 0.25 9.54
C LYS A 116 9.69 0.07 10.18
N VAL A 117 9.80 0.28 11.49
CA VAL A 117 10.98 -0.06 12.26
C VAL A 117 10.67 -1.32 13.08
N ASP A 118 11.49 -2.33 12.92
CA ASP A 118 11.47 -3.52 13.76
C ASP A 118 12.29 -3.19 15.01
N GLU A 119 11.61 -3.06 16.15
CA GLU A 119 12.20 -2.65 17.42
C GLU A 119 13.14 -3.71 17.99
N GLU A 120 12.90 -4.99 17.72
CA GLU A 120 13.75 -6.08 18.17
C GLU A 120 15.04 -6.13 17.38
N LYS A 121 14.96 -6.07 16.05
CA LYS A 121 16.13 -6.06 15.16
C LYS A 121 16.82 -4.70 15.09
N LYS A 122 16.15 -3.63 15.56
CA LYS A 122 16.59 -2.23 15.39
C LYS A 122 16.94 -1.90 13.94
N LYS A 123 16.10 -2.34 13.02
CA LYS A 123 16.25 -2.17 11.58
C LYS A 123 14.93 -1.71 10.95
N ALA A 124 15.03 -0.93 9.89
CA ALA A 124 13.85 -0.67 9.09
C ALA A 124 13.50 -1.90 8.23
N VAL A 125 12.21 -2.15 8.09
CA VAL A 125 11.66 -3.24 7.28
C VAL A 125 10.57 -2.72 6.36
N ARG A 126 10.35 -3.38 5.22
CA ARG A 126 9.35 -2.96 4.23
C ARG A 126 8.97 -4.06 3.24
N CYS A 127 7.88 -3.85 2.52
CA CYS A 127 7.57 -4.64 1.34
C CYS A 127 8.68 -4.47 0.28
N ASN A 128 9.19 -5.60 -0.21
CA ASN A 128 10.17 -5.67 -1.31
C ASN A 128 9.54 -6.13 -2.64
N GLY A 129 8.19 -6.10 -2.75
CA GLY A 129 7.49 -6.60 -3.93
C GLY A 129 7.55 -8.12 -4.11
N CYS A 130 7.96 -8.87 -3.08
CA CYS A 130 8.32 -10.30 -3.17
C CYS A 130 9.35 -10.55 -4.28
N ALA A 131 10.44 -9.78 -4.28
CA ALA A 131 11.46 -9.80 -5.34
C ALA A 131 11.97 -11.21 -5.67
N GLU A 132 12.08 -12.09 -4.68
CA GLU A 132 12.47 -13.49 -4.85
C GLU A 132 11.46 -14.30 -5.68
N ARG A 133 10.15 -14.06 -5.49
CA ARG A 133 9.10 -14.69 -6.30
C ARG A 133 9.07 -14.12 -7.72
N VAL A 134 9.19 -12.80 -7.82
CA VAL A 134 9.23 -12.10 -9.11
C VAL A 134 10.41 -12.57 -9.95
N ALA A 135 11.58 -12.76 -9.35
CA ALA A 135 12.75 -13.34 -10.02
C ALA A 135 12.52 -14.80 -10.48
N ALA A 136 11.66 -15.55 -9.79
CA ALA A 136 11.24 -16.89 -10.20
C ALA A 136 10.09 -16.91 -11.24
N GLY A 137 9.63 -15.73 -11.70
CA GLY A 137 8.51 -15.60 -12.63
C GLY A 137 7.12 -15.73 -11.99
N GLU A 138 7.04 -15.65 -10.66
CA GLU A 138 5.81 -15.74 -9.91
C GLU A 138 5.30 -14.35 -9.51
N LYS A 139 4.00 -14.22 -9.23
CA LYS A 139 3.45 -12.98 -8.69
C LYS A 139 3.69 -12.86 -7.17
N PRO A 140 3.68 -11.64 -6.61
CA PRO A 140 3.71 -11.44 -5.16
C PRO A 140 2.62 -12.25 -4.45
N VAL A 141 2.94 -12.80 -3.27
CA VAL A 141 2.01 -13.68 -2.52
C VAL A 141 0.65 -13.04 -2.25
N CYS A 142 0.61 -11.73 -1.98
CA CYS A 142 -0.63 -11.00 -1.72
C CYS A 142 -1.55 -10.91 -2.96
N VAL A 143 -0.96 -10.93 -4.15
CA VAL A 143 -1.70 -10.95 -5.43
C VAL A 143 -2.32 -12.32 -5.65
N GLU A 144 -1.53 -13.37 -5.50
CA GLU A 144 -2.02 -14.76 -5.68
C GLU A 144 -3.05 -15.17 -4.65
N ALA A 145 -2.87 -14.73 -3.40
CA ALA A 145 -3.80 -15.02 -2.31
C ALA A 145 -5.14 -14.27 -2.41
N CYS A 146 -5.28 -13.26 -3.29
CA CYS A 146 -6.49 -12.47 -3.37
C CYS A 146 -7.68 -13.28 -3.93
N PRO A 147 -8.70 -13.63 -3.13
CA PRO A 147 -9.82 -14.45 -3.60
C PRO A 147 -10.70 -13.70 -4.63
N ALA A 148 -10.81 -12.38 -4.49
CA ALA A 148 -11.59 -11.53 -5.37
C ALA A 148 -10.84 -11.14 -6.66
N ARG A 149 -9.55 -11.51 -6.79
CA ARG A 149 -8.69 -11.08 -7.90
C ARG A 149 -8.70 -9.55 -8.09
N ALA A 150 -8.76 -8.84 -6.99
CA ALA A 150 -8.72 -7.38 -6.93
C ALA A 150 -7.29 -6.82 -6.98
N LEU A 151 -6.27 -7.66 -6.85
CA LEU A 151 -4.85 -7.27 -6.95
C LEU A 151 -4.23 -7.90 -8.18
N ASP A 152 -3.37 -7.14 -8.84
CA ASP A 152 -2.46 -7.65 -9.87
C ASP A 152 -1.08 -7.01 -9.75
N PHE A 153 -0.10 -7.55 -10.50
CA PHE A 153 1.27 -7.09 -10.49
C PHE A 153 1.93 -7.44 -11.82
N ALA A 154 2.44 -6.43 -12.50
CA ALA A 154 3.22 -6.54 -13.72
C ALA A 154 4.00 -5.24 -13.94
N THR A 155 4.42 -4.95 -15.18
CA THR A 155 5.09 -3.69 -15.51
C THR A 155 4.17 -2.48 -15.31
N ALA A 156 4.74 -1.35 -14.94
CA ALA A 156 3.98 -0.11 -14.76
C ALA A 156 3.22 0.28 -16.04
N GLU A 157 3.78 -0.01 -17.22
CA GLU A 157 3.12 0.23 -18.50
C GLU A 157 1.85 -0.60 -18.68
N GLU A 158 1.89 -1.88 -18.27
CA GLU A 158 0.73 -2.77 -18.34
C GLU A 158 -0.34 -2.36 -17.33
N MET A 159 0.06 -2.06 -16.09
CA MET A 159 -0.86 -1.67 -15.04
C MET A 159 -1.54 -0.31 -15.32
N ALA A 160 -0.83 0.61 -15.99
CA ALA A 160 -1.38 1.89 -16.41
C ALA A 160 -2.52 1.77 -17.45
N LYS A 161 -2.60 0.64 -18.17
CA LYS A 161 -3.72 0.37 -19.09
C LYS A 161 -4.99 -0.09 -18.35
N MET A 162 -4.85 -0.51 -17.09
CA MET A 162 -5.94 -1.08 -16.30
C MET A 162 -6.57 -0.09 -15.31
N GLY A 163 -5.82 0.94 -14.90
CA GLY A 163 -6.25 1.91 -13.90
C GLY A 163 -5.42 3.18 -13.92
N GLU A 164 -5.82 4.14 -13.11
CA GLU A 164 -5.10 5.40 -12.94
C GLU A 164 -4.08 5.29 -11.80
N ARG A 165 -3.00 6.06 -11.87
CA ARG A 165 -2.01 6.14 -10.78
C ARG A 165 -2.70 6.60 -9.50
N GLY A 166 -2.45 5.93 -8.39
CA GLY A 166 -3.18 6.05 -7.13
C GLY A 166 -3.58 7.49 -6.76
N ASN A 167 -4.83 7.84 -7.02
CA ASN A 167 -5.39 9.19 -6.89
C ASN A 167 -6.78 9.14 -6.22
N ILE A 168 -6.88 8.42 -5.11
CA ILE A 168 -8.11 8.33 -4.30
C ILE A 168 -7.77 8.48 -2.82
N ALA A 169 -8.71 8.99 -2.01
CA ALA A 169 -8.56 9.01 -0.56
C ALA A 169 -8.44 7.56 -0.01
N PRO A 170 -7.63 7.33 1.03
CA PRO A 170 -6.90 8.29 1.86
C PRO A 170 -5.45 8.52 1.37
N LEU A 171 -5.16 8.23 0.10
CA LEU A 171 -3.81 8.38 -0.43
C LEU A 171 -3.41 9.85 -0.53
N PRO A 172 -2.11 10.16 -0.42
CA PRO A 172 -1.57 11.47 -0.71
C PRO A 172 -1.59 11.75 -2.23
N ASP A 173 -1.32 12.99 -2.60
CA ASP A 173 -1.20 13.39 -4.01
C ASP A 173 -0.09 12.57 -4.70
N PRO A 174 -0.38 11.88 -5.81
CA PRO A 174 0.60 11.04 -6.49
C PRO A 174 1.79 11.82 -7.07
N SER A 175 1.69 13.14 -7.22
CA SER A 175 2.80 13.99 -7.68
C SER A 175 3.96 14.06 -6.68
N GLU A 176 3.72 13.78 -5.39
CA GLU A 176 4.75 13.86 -4.35
C GLU A 176 5.87 12.82 -4.54
N THR A 177 5.52 11.60 -4.96
CA THR A 177 6.49 10.49 -5.04
C THR A 177 6.39 9.67 -6.31
N THR A 178 5.44 9.95 -7.17
CA THR A 178 5.13 9.15 -8.38
C THR A 178 5.02 7.65 -8.05
N PRO A 179 3.98 7.24 -7.28
CA PRO A 179 3.84 5.87 -6.79
C PRO A 179 3.50 4.89 -7.92
N ASN A 180 4.07 3.70 -7.90
CA ASN A 180 3.80 2.65 -8.86
C ASN A 180 2.67 1.72 -8.37
N ILE A 181 1.54 2.32 -8.06
CA ILE A 181 0.25 1.66 -7.89
C ILE A 181 -0.77 2.28 -8.84
N PHE A 182 -1.48 1.42 -9.56
CA PHE A 182 -2.55 1.82 -10.47
C PHE A 182 -3.88 1.30 -9.92
N ILE A 183 -4.88 2.15 -9.91
CA ILE A 183 -6.14 1.90 -9.23
C ILE A 183 -7.30 2.06 -10.20
N LYS A 184 -8.16 1.06 -10.24
CA LYS A 184 -9.51 1.18 -10.74
C LYS A 184 -10.42 1.47 -9.54
N ALA A 185 -10.86 2.71 -9.42
CA ALA A 185 -11.66 3.17 -8.30
C ALA A 185 -13.04 2.49 -8.26
N SER A 186 -13.57 2.25 -7.05
CA SER A 186 -15.00 1.92 -6.87
C SER A 186 -15.85 3.16 -7.11
N ALA A 187 -17.17 2.97 -7.26
CA ALA A 187 -18.10 4.09 -7.43
C ALA A 187 -18.14 5.03 -6.21
N ASP A 188 -17.82 4.49 -5.03
CA ASP A 188 -17.83 5.22 -3.75
C ASP A 188 -16.49 5.90 -3.44
N ALA A 189 -15.45 5.64 -4.23
CA ALA A 189 -14.12 6.19 -4.00
C ALA A 189 -14.14 7.72 -4.06
N GLN A 190 -13.45 8.34 -3.11
CA GLN A 190 -13.39 9.79 -2.95
C GLN A 190 -12.06 10.34 -3.47
N PRO A 191 -12.02 11.60 -3.92
CA PRO A 191 -10.79 12.24 -4.31
C PRO A 191 -9.82 12.39 -3.13
N VAL A 192 -8.54 12.56 -3.45
CA VAL A 192 -7.48 12.82 -2.46
C VAL A 192 -7.89 13.92 -1.48
N GLY A 193 -7.66 13.66 -0.19
CA GLY A 193 -7.97 14.60 0.90
C GLY A 193 -9.43 14.67 1.32
N ALA A 194 -10.35 13.95 0.66
CA ALA A 194 -11.78 14.02 0.97
C ALA A 194 -12.24 13.02 2.05
N ALA A 195 -11.41 12.08 2.45
CA ALA A 195 -11.77 11.08 3.46
C ALA A 195 -10.54 10.57 4.22
N GLU A 196 -10.78 10.10 5.44
CA GLU A 196 -9.79 9.53 6.33
C GLU A 196 -10.00 8.02 6.51
N ILE A 197 -9.03 7.36 7.13
CA ILE A 197 -9.07 5.94 7.44
C ILE A 197 -9.98 5.70 8.64
N ALA A 198 -10.96 4.80 8.50
CA ALA A 198 -11.86 4.41 9.59
C ALA A 198 -11.25 3.37 10.55
N ASN A 199 -10.22 2.66 10.11
CA ASN A 199 -9.54 1.61 10.88
C ASN A 199 -8.06 1.93 11.23
N PRO A 200 -7.71 3.10 11.79
CA PRO A 200 -6.32 3.51 11.98
C PRO A 200 -5.53 2.57 12.91
N LEU A 201 -6.17 1.98 13.91
CA LEU A 201 -5.51 1.07 14.86
C LEU A 201 -5.11 -0.28 14.24
N GLU A 202 -5.74 -0.68 13.15
CA GLU A 202 -5.42 -1.94 12.46
C GLU A 202 -4.29 -1.78 11.44
N VAL A 203 -3.99 -0.55 11.05
CA VAL A 203 -3.05 -0.24 9.96
C VAL A 203 -1.88 0.64 10.43
N ALA A 204 -1.77 0.85 11.73
CA ALA A 204 -0.73 1.63 12.38
C ALA A 204 0.68 1.00 12.22
#